data_16b474627c342a18fcfc0a81a833f678
#
_entry.id   16b474627c342a18fcfc0a81a833f678
#
_cell.length_a   1.000
_cell.length_b   1.000
_cell.length_c   1.000
_cell.angle_alpha   90.00
_cell.angle_beta   90.00
_cell.angle_gamma   90.00
#
_symmetry.space_group_name_H-M   'P 1'
#
loop_
_entity.id
_entity.type
_entity.pdbx_description
1 polymer ?
#
loop_
_entity_poly.entity_id
_entity_poly.type
_entity_poly.pdbx_seq_one_letter_code
_entity_poly.pdbx_strand_id
1 'polypeptide(L)'
;LVADGYPLAYLKIEYNMEESRKNTKNILDRIKVLNLEDCMFELKTILDYLDSTFTDFEKETYARKVYEETSNDFSKDLKKGIKIVKDIYHQIDDIKSMYDLKDKDIESLNDISKSFNDLKKEYKKLNNDISNKEIPYSDASKEINLQAMKLKKIEEELDTCLHSLGSMYDDETRAREQLDEIQELLKQCKLKIRSYKLPIIMNNYFVELAEANEAIGEIIKELEKKPIVIKVLNTRVDTARDLILKLYGTTNEMIRTARLAELSIVYGNKYRSSVKEIDAGLTNAEMLFHKGEYSQAL
;
A
#
# COMPACT_ATOMS: atom_id res chain seq x y z
N LEU A 1 45.44 -16.69 12.65
CA LEU A 1 44.50 -15.53 12.51
C LEU A 1 44.56 -14.93 11.12
N VAL A 2 45.71 -14.55 10.58
CA VAL A 2 45.84 -14.03 9.22
C VAL A 2 45.55 -15.12 8.18
N ALA A 3 45.98 -16.35 8.42
CA ALA A 3 45.67 -17.52 7.58
C ALA A 3 44.20 -17.85 7.56
N ASP A 4 43.47 -17.56 8.66
CA ASP A 4 42.05 -17.80 8.83
C ASP A 4 41.16 -16.66 8.25
N GLY A 5 41.77 -15.70 7.53
CA GLY A 5 41.03 -14.64 6.82
C GLY A 5 40.61 -13.44 7.67
N TYR A 6 41.20 -13.25 8.84
CA TYR A 6 40.96 -12.09 9.68
C TYR A 6 41.65 -10.83 9.16
N PRO A 7 41.00 -9.63 9.23
CA PRO A 7 41.55 -8.39 8.73
C PRO A 7 42.74 -7.84 9.53
N LEU A 8 43.35 -6.76 9.04
CA LEU A 8 44.55 -6.11 9.65
C LEU A 8 44.46 -5.79 11.12
N ALA A 9 43.25 -5.56 11.67
CA ALA A 9 43.07 -5.37 13.11
C ALA A 9 43.60 -6.55 13.95
N TYR A 10 43.52 -7.77 13.43
CA TYR A 10 44.01 -8.97 14.09
C TYR A 10 45.54 -9.15 13.95
N LEU A 11 46.16 -8.57 12.93
CA LEU A 11 47.62 -8.54 12.86
C LEU A 11 48.23 -7.79 14.06
N LYS A 12 47.57 -6.73 14.53
CA LYS A 12 47.97 -6.00 15.73
C LYS A 12 47.86 -6.88 16.98
N ILE A 13 46.80 -7.65 17.09
CA ILE A 13 46.57 -8.61 18.21
C ILE A 13 47.65 -9.69 18.21
N GLU A 14 47.94 -10.29 17.05
CA GLU A 14 48.93 -11.32 16.86
C GLU A 14 50.34 -10.79 17.21
N TYR A 15 50.68 -9.59 16.70
CA TYR A 15 51.90 -8.89 17.03
C TYR A 15 52.04 -8.64 18.55
N ASN A 16 50.98 -8.14 19.18
CA ASN A 16 50.95 -7.87 20.61
C ASN A 16 51.12 -9.14 21.46
N MET A 17 50.56 -10.26 21.03
CA MET A 17 50.72 -11.55 21.69
C MET A 17 52.15 -12.09 21.56
N GLU A 18 52.76 -11.96 20.36
CA GLU A 18 54.15 -12.35 20.10
C GLU A 18 55.15 -11.52 20.94
N GLU A 19 54.93 -10.20 20.98
CA GLU A 19 55.72 -9.28 21.78
C GLU A 19 55.62 -9.58 23.27
N SER A 20 54.42 -9.83 23.78
CA SER A 20 54.17 -10.24 25.16
C SER A 20 54.89 -11.55 25.49
N ARG A 21 54.85 -12.54 24.58
CA ARG A 21 55.57 -13.81 24.74
C ARG A 21 57.07 -13.61 24.80
N LYS A 22 57.63 -12.76 23.97
CA LYS A 22 59.04 -12.41 23.96
C LYS A 22 59.46 -11.71 25.27
N ASN A 23 58.65 -10.75 25.72
CA ASN A 23 58.89 -10.02 26.95
C ASN A 23 58.80 -10.93 28.18
N THR A 24 57.83 -11.84 28.22
CA THR A 24 57.71 -12.85 29.29
C THR A 24 58.96 -13.74 29.37
N LYS A 25 59.49 -14.17 28.21
CA LYS A 25 60.72 -14.96 28.17
C LYS A 25 61.92 -14.19 28.71
N ASN A 26 62.06 -12.91 28.35
CA ASN A 26 63.11 -12.03 28.84
C ASN A 26 63.03 -11.84 30.38
N ILE A 27 61.82 -11.72 30.93
CA ILE A 27 61.58 -11.62 32.38
C ILE A 27 61.98 -12.91 33.09
N LEU A 28 61.59 -14.07 32.52
CA LEU A 28 62.01 -15.41 33.11
C LEU A 28 63.52 -15.57 33.17
N ASP A 29 64.26 -15.06 32.18
CA ASP A 29 65.71 -15.09 32.18
C ASP A 29 66.29 -14.11 33.21
N ARG A 30 65.64 -12.96 33.46
CA ARG A 30 66.03 -11.98 34.50
C ARG A 30 65.70 -12.45 35.94
N ILE A 31 64.67 -13.22 36.16
CA ILE A 31 64.30 -13.82 37.47
C ILE A 31 65.46 -14.67 37.98
N LYS A 32 66.29 -15.31 37.16
CA LYS A 32 67.45 -16.08 37.51
C LYS A 32 68.58 -15.20 38.08
N VAL A 33 68.52 -13.86 37.98
CA VAL A 33 69.58 -12.89 38.37
C VAL A 33 69.19 -12.00 39.54
N LEU A 34 68.07 -12.26 40.26
CA LEU A 34 67.75 -11.63 41.60
C LEU A 34 67.06 -10.23 41.57
N ASN A 35 66.12 -9.92 40.70
CA ASN A 35 65.24 -8.77 40.90
C ASN A 35 63.78 -9.16 40.80
N LEU A 36 63.21 -9.79 41.83
CA LEU A 36 61.90 -10.39 41.85
C LEU A 36 60.76 -9.35 41.79
N GLU A 37 60.89 -8.18 42.42
CA GLU A 37 59.82 -7.15 42.47
C GLU A 37 59.63 -6.49 41.17
N ASP A 38 60.70 -6.09 40.46
CA ASP A 38 60.60 -5.49 39.12
C ASP A 38 60.07 -6.49 38.12
N CYS A 39 60.46 -7.77 38.21
CA CYS A 39 59.95 -8.83 37.35
C CYS A 39 58.43 -9.08 37.56
N MET A 40 57.93 -9.00 38.79
CA MET A 40 56.53 -9.14 39.12
C MET A 40 55.70 -7.97 38.55
N PHE A 41 56.21 -6.74 38.60
CA PHE A 41 55.54 -5.55 37.99
C PHE A 41 55.49 -5.67 36.48
N GLU A 42 56.57 -6.03 35.84
CA GLU A 42 56.61 -6.23 34.40
C GLU A 42 55.68 -7.37 33.93
N LEU A 43 55.59 -8.47 34.65
CA LEU A 43 54.66 -9.58 34.38
C LEU A 43 53.19 -9.14 34.51
N LYS A 44 52.87 -8.33 35.53
CA LYS A 44 51.53 -7.78 35.68
C LYS A 44 51.17 -6.89 34.51
N THR A 45 52.06 -6.01 34.06
CA THR A 45 51.85 -5.15 32.91
C THR A 45 51.60 -5.97 31.61
N ILE A 46 52.32 -7.07 31.44
CA ILE A 46 52.11 -7.98 30.32
C ILE A 46 50.74 -8.67 30.40
N LEU A 47 50.30 -9.10 31.60
CA LEU A 47 48.99 -9.71 31.80
C LEU A 47 47.86 -8.73 31.47
N ASP A 48 47.94 -7.50 32.00
CA ASP A 48 46.94 -6.46 31.72
C ASP A 48 46.88 -6.16 30.19
N TYR A 49 48.00 -6.16 29.51
CA TYR A 49 48.09 -5.98 28.06
C TYR A 49 47.49 -7.15 27.27
N LEU A 50 47.76 -8.40 27.73
CA LEU A 50 47.16 -9.61 27.14
C LEU A 50 45.67 -9.65 27.34
N ASP A 51 45.15 -9.28 28.54
CA ASP A 51 43.72 -9.22 28.81
C ASP A 51 43.00 -8.20 27.91
N SER A 52 43.61 -7.02 27.73
CA SER A 52 43.08 -6.01 26.77
C SER A 52 43.06 -6.56 25.35
N THR A 53 44.16 -7.22 24.94
CA THR A 53 44.29 -7.80 23.59
C THR A 53 43.28 -8.93 23.38
N PHE A 54 43.02 -9.75 24.40
CA PHE A 54 42.00 -10.80 24.33
C PHE A 54 40.59 -10.24 24.24
N THR A 55 40.32 -9.21 25.04
CA THR A 55 39.03 -8.50 24.97
C THR A 55 38.74 -7.92 23.56
N ASP A 56 39.75 -7.32 22.91
CA ASP A 56 39.63 -6.81 21.56
C ASP A 56 39.44 -7.94 20.54
N PHE A 57 40.07 -9.09 20.76
CA PHE A 57 39.84 -10.27 19.93
C PHE A 57 38.39 -10.79 20.03
N GLU A 58 37.85 -10.89 21.26
CA GLU A 58 36.46 -11.32 21.47
C GLU A 58 35.46 -10.37 20.80
N LYS A 59 35.67 -9.05 20.97
CA LYS A 59 34.81 -8.03 20.31
C LYS A 59 34.80 -8.19 18.79
N GLU A 60 35.96 -8.38 18.21
CA GLU A 60 36.11 -8.50 16.75
C GLU A 60 35.53 -9.82 16.23
N THR A 61 35.69 -10.92 17.00
CA THR A 61 35.07 -12.22 16.67
C THR A 61 33.54 -12.13 16.72
N TYR A 62 32.99 -11.45 17.70
CA TYR A 62 31.56 -11.19 17.80
C TYR A 62 31.07 -10.32 16.64
N ALA A 63 31.78 -9.23 16.33
CA ALA A 63 31.45 -8.32 15.23
C ALA A 63 31.48 -9.05 13.89
N ARG A 64 32.41 -9.98 13.66
CA ARG A 64 32.42 -10.82 12.46
C ARG A 64 31.14 -11.65 12.34
N LYS A 65 30.72 -12.31 13.40
CA LYS A 65 29.50 -13.13 13.41
C LYS A 65 28.27 -12.28 13.07
N VAL A 66 28.12 -11.12 13.71
CA VAL A 66 27.02 -10.18 13.44
C VAL A 66 27.05 -9.70 11.99
N TYR A 67 28.25 -9.37 11.47
CA TYR A 67 28.40 -8.96 10.08
C TYR A 67 27.96 -10.06 9.11
N GLU A 68 28.43 -11.30 9.31
CA GLU A 68 28.12 -12.44 8.43
C GLU A 68 26.61 -12.74 8.39
N GLU A 69 25.95 -12.71 9.55
CA GLU A 69 24.49 -12.91 9.68
C GLU A 69 23.73 -11.77 8.97
N THR A 70 24.02 -10.51 9.32
CA THR A 70 23.34 -9.34 8.73
C THR A 70 23.60 -9.22 7.24
N SER A 71 24.83 -9.48 6.78
CA SER A 71 25.23 -9.43 5.37
C SER A 71 24.49 -10.45 4.51
N ASN A 72 24.24 -11.66 5.05
CA ASN A 72 23.49 -12.69 4.35
C ASN A 72 22.02 -12.27 4.14
N ASP A 73 21.37 -11.76 5.17
CA ASP A 73 19.97 -11.33 5.08
C ASP A 73 19.86 -10.08 4.19
N PHE A 74 20.73 -9.11 4.38
CA PHE A 74 20.83 -7.93 3.51
C PHE A 74 20.98 -8.29 2.03
N SER A 75 21.87 -9.26 1.70
CA SER A 75 22.09 -9.70 0.33
C SER A 75 20.84 -10.35 -0.30
N LYS A 76 20.07 -11.11 0.49
CA LYS A 76 18.82 -11.72 0.04
C LYS A 76 17.76 -10.67 -0.25
N ASP A 77 17.53 -9.76 0.70
CA ASP A 77 16.50 -8.73 0.61
C ASP A 77 16.85 -7.73 -0.51
N LEU A 78 18.10 -7.30 -0.62
CA LEU A 78 18.57 -6.46 -1.72
C LEU A 78 18.32 -7.10 -3.10
N LYS A 79 18.60 -8.40 -3.26
CA LYS A 79 18.33 -9.13 -4.51
C LYS A 79 16.84 -9.23 -4.80
N LYS A 80 16.02 -9.48 -3.76
CA LYS A 80 14.57 -9.53 -3.86
C LYS A 80 14.00 -8.19 -4.31
N GLY A 81 14.37 -7.09 -3.65
CA GLY A 81 13.93 -5.74 -4.03
C GLY A 81 14.29 -5.37 -5.46
N ILE A 82 15.55 -5.60 -5.88
CA ILE A 82 15.99 -5.36 -7.26
C ILE A 82 15.20 -6.20 -8.27
N LYS A 83 14.84 -7.44 -7.93
CA LYS A 83 14.04 -8.29 -8.80
C LYS A 83 12.63 -7.72 -8.97
N ILE A 84 11.97 -7.36 -7.87
CA ILE A 84 10.62 -6.75 -7.90
C ILE A 84 10.61 -5.50 -8.78
N VAL A 85 11.58 -4.60 -8.59
CA VAL A 85 11.69 -3.39 -9.41
C VAL A 85 11.83 -3.71 -10.90
N LYS A 86 12.63 -4.72 -11.25
CA LYS A 86 12.77 -5.16 -12.66
C LYS A 86 11.46 -5.75 -13.21
N ASP A 87 10.77 -6.56 -12.43
CA ASP A 87 9.49 -7.15 -12.82
C ASP A 87 8.44 -6.05 -13.08
N ILE A 88 8.42 -4.99 -12.26
CA ILE A 88 7.58 -3.80 -12.50
C ILE A 88 7.96 -3.10 -13.80
N TYR A 89 9.24 -2.88 -14.08
CA TYR A 89 9.68 -2.25 -15.34
C TYR A 89 9.27 -3.06 -16.57
N HIS A 90 9.22 -4.38 -16.49
CA HIS A 90 8.72 -5.21 -17.59
C HIS A 90 7.20 -5.06 -17.81
N GLN A 91 6.45 -4.70 -16.77
CA GLN A 91 5.00 -4.51 -16.83
C GLN A 91 4.58 -3.03 -17.01
N ILE A 92 5.51 -2.09 -16.89
CA ILE A 92 5.18 -0.65 -16.85
C ILE A 92 4.49 -0.17 -18.14
N ASP A 93 4.88 -0.70 -19.29
CA ASP A 93 4.30 -0.33 -20.58
C ASP A 93 2.86 -0.87 -20.70
N ASP A 94 2.61 -2.07 -20.18
CA ASP A 94 1.26 -2.65 -20.11
C ASP A 94 0.38 -1.83 -19.17
N ILE A 95 0.88 -1.49 -17.98
CA ILE A 95 0.16 -0.67 -17.01
C ILE A 95 -0.15 0.72 -17.59
N LYS A 96 0.81 1.37 -18.26
CA LYS A 96 0.60 2.66 -18.96
C LYS A 96 -0.43 2.57 -20.08
N SER A 97 -0.50 1.44 -20.76
CA SER A 97 -1.50 1.22 -21.80
C SER A 97 -2.92 1.09 -21.23
N MET A 98 -3.05 0.60 -20.00
CA MET A 98 -4.33 0.40 -19.31
C MET A 98 -4.76 1.60 -18.48
N TYR A 99 -3.85 2.25 -17.77
CA TYR A 99 -4.14 3.31 -16.81
C TYR A 99 -3.31 4.56 -17.07
N ASP A 100 -3.91 5.73 -16.83
CA ASP A 100 -3.22 7.02 -16.88
C ASP A 100 -2.31 7.19 -15.67
N LEU A 101 -1.08 6.67 -15.77
CA LEU A 101 -0.04 6.82 -14.75
C LEU A 101 0.47 8.25 -14.69
N LYS A 102 0.59 8.79 -13.49
CA LYS A 102 1.20 10.11 -13.28
C LYS A 102 2.71 10.01 -13.42
N ASP A 103 3.32 11.08 -13.96
CA ASP A 103 4.78 11.18 -14.06
C ASP A 103 5.47 10.95 -12.72
N LYS A 104 4.85 11.38 -11.60
CA LYS A 104 5.37 11.17 -10.24
C LYS A 104 5.52 9.69 -9.85
N ASP A 105 4.61 8.83 -10.28
CA ASP A 105 4.67 7.40 -9.95
C ASP A 105 5.85 6.74 -10.68
N ILE A 106 6.15 7.21 -11.88
CA ILE A 106 7.28 6.76 -12.70
C ILE A 106 8.60 7.30 -12.13
N GLU A 107 8.64 8.58 -11.75
CA GLU A 107 9.81 9.20 -11.11
C GLU A 107 10.14 8.50 -9.80
N SER A 108 9.14 8.22 -8.95
CA SER A 108 9.32 7.46 -7.70
C SER A 108 9.93 6.08 -7.94
N LEU A 109 9.46 5.35 -8.96
CA LEU A 109 10.03 4.05 -9.32
C LEU A 109 11.49 4.15 -9.81
N ASN A 110 11.81 5.20 -10.58
CA ASN A 110 13.16 5.47 -11.02
C ASN A 110 14.11 5.78 -9.85
N ASP A 111 13.65 6.59 -8.90
CA ASP A 111 14.41 6.94 -7.67
C ASP A 111 14.64 5.70 -6.80
N ILE A 112 13.63 4.86 -6.61
CA ILE A 112 13.75 3.58 -5.90
C ILE A 112 14.76 2.68 -6.60
N SER A 113 14.68 2.55 -7.92
CA SER A 113 15.64 1.76 -8.73
C SER A 113 17.08 2.25 -8.58
N LYS A 114 17.27 3.56 -8.59
CA LYS A 114 18.58 4.20 -8.39
C LYS A 114 19.11 3.92 -6.99
N SER A 115 18.27 4.08 -5.97
CA SER A 115 18.61 3.84 -4.56
C SER A 115 19.06 2.39 -4.34
N PHE A 116 18.36 1.40 -4.90
CA PHE A 116 18.78 -0.01 -4.87
C PHE A 116 20.13 -0.24 -5.54
N ASN A 117 20.36 0.40 -6.69
CA ASN A 117 21.62 0.24 -7.41
C ASN A 117 22.79 0.90 -6.67
N ASP A 118 22.59 2.05 -6.05
CA ASP A 118 23.62 2.73 -5.27
C ASP A 118 23.94 1.94 -3.99
N LEU A 119 22.92 1.44 -3.30
CA LEU A 119 23.09 0.58 -2.15
C LEU A 119 23.84 -0.74 -2.50
N LYS A 120 23.57 -1.29 -3.69
CA LYS A 120 24.31 -2.44 -4.21
C LYS A 120 25.80 -2.13 -4.46
N LYS A 121 26.12 -0.91 -4.89
CA LYS A 121 27.52 -0.48 -5.08
C LYS A 121 28.20 -0.31 -3.71
N GLU A 122 27.53 0.35 -2.76
CA GLU A 122 28.02 0.50 -1.38
C GLU A 122 28.31 -0.85 -0.74
N TYR A 123 27.39 -1.80 -0.84
CA TYR A 123 27.55 -3.16 -0.32
C TYR A 123 28.69 -3.92 -0.99
N LYS A 124 28.87 -3.81 -2.31
CA LYS A 124 30.00 -4.41 -3.02
C LYS A 124 31.32 -3.83 -2.55
N LYS A 125 31.38 -2.50 -2.34
CA LYS A 125 32.58 -1.83 -1.84
C LYS A 125 32.93 -2.34 -0.45
N LEU A 126 31.96 -2.39 0.47
CA LEU A 126 32.14 -2.92 1.83
C LEU A 126 32.70 -4.35 1.84
N ASN A 127 32.15 -5.23 1.00
CA ASN A 127 32.67 -6.60 0.88
C ASN A 127 34.11 -6.66 0.32
N ASN A 128 34.45 -5.77 -0.64
CA ASN A 128 35.81 -5.69 -1.15
C ASN A 128 36.79 -5.18 -0.09
N ASP A 129 36.42 -4.14 0.65
CA ASP A 129 37.24 -3.56 1.71
C ASP A 129 37.54 -4.60 2.83
N ILE A 130 36.55 -5.44 3.17
CA ILE A 130 36.75 -6.57 4.09
C ILE A 130 37.66 -7.65 3.46
N SER A 131 37.40 -8.02 2.20
CA SER A 131 38.17 -9.05 1.50
C SER A 131 39.64 -8.64 1.34
N ASN A 132 39.89 -7.35 1.13
CA ASN A 132 41.21 -6.76 1.07
C ASN A 132 41.84 -6.50 2.45
N LYS A 133 41.09 -6.78 3.56
CA LYS A 133 41.51 -6.54 4.94
C LYS A 133 41.80 -5.06 5.25
N GLU A 134 41.10 -4.14 4.57
CA GLU A 134 41.26 -2.69 4.75
C GLU A 134 40.50 -2.17 5.98
N ILE A 135 39.42 -2.83 6.39
CA ILE A 135 38.60 -2.44 7.53
C ILE A 135 38.39 -3.61 8.49
N PRO A 136 38.28 -3.33 9.82
CA PRO A 136 37.94 -4.34 10.81
C PRO A 136 36.44 -4.72 10.77
N TYR A 137 36.11 -5.90 11.26
CA TYR A 137 34.72 -6.36 11.33
C TYR A 137 33.85 -5.51 12.27
N SER A 138 34.41 -4.89 13.29
CA SER A 138 33.72 -3.95 14.17
C SER A 138 33.17 -2.75 13.45
N ASP A 139 33.89 -2.21 12.46
CA ASP A 139 33.43 -1.09 11.64
C ASP A 139 32.53 -1.58 10.50
N ALA A 140 32.86 -2.71 9.88
CA ALA A 140 32.04 -3.35 8.87
C ALA A 140 30.64 -3.71 9.40
N SER A 141 30.54 -4.18 10.64
CA SER A 141 29.28 -4.48 11.30
C SER A 141 28.40 -3.23 11.51
N LYS A 142 29.02 -2.09 11.83
CA LYS A 142 28.28 -0.81 11.91
C LYS A 142 27.77 -0.36 10.54
N GLU A 143 28.63 -0.46 9.53
CA GLU A 143 28.30 -0.03 8.17
C GLU A 143 27.21 -0.90 7.56
N ILE A 144 27.26 -2.24 7.71
CA ILE A 144 26.20 -3.12 7.18
C ILE A 144 24.86 -2.88 7.89
N ASN A 145 24.85 -2.56 9.18
CA ASN A 145 23.63 -2.20 9.89
C ASN A 145 23.04 -0.89 9.36
N LEU A 146 23.88 0.10 9.06
CA LEU A 146 23.43 1.36 8.44
C LEU A 146 22.84 1.11 7.05
N GLN A 147 23.49 0.26 6.24
CA GLN A 147 22.99 -0.13 4.92
C GLN A 147 21.69 -0.92 5.03
N ALA A 148 21.52 -1.77 6.02
CA ALA A 148 20.27 -2.49 6.30
C ALA A 148 19.11 -1.54 6.65
N MET A 149 19.40 -0.48 7.43
CA MET A 149 18.41 0.56 7.72
C MET A 149 18.01 1.35 6.46
N LYS A 150 18.96 1.66 5.58
CA LYS A 150 18.68 2.29 4.28
C LYS A 150 17.82 1.38 3.41
N LEU A 151 18.17 0.08 3.34
CA LEU A 151 17.43 -0.92 2.57
C LEU A 151 15.96 -0.99 3.02
N LYS A 152 15.72 -1.04 4.32
CA LYS A 152 14.37 -1.07 4.87
C LYS A 152 13.52 0.14 4.44
N LYS A 153 14.10 1.34 4.42
CA LYS A 153 13.40 2.54 3.92
C LYS A 153 13.05 2.42 2.45
N ILE A 154 13.97 1.93 1.63
CA ILE A 154 13.74 1.73 0.19
C ILE A 154 12.65 0.68 -0.04
N GLU A 155 12.59 -0.36 0.78
CA GLU A 155 11.53 -1.38 0.74
C GLU A 155 10.16 -0.78 1.12
N GLU A 156 10.08 0.07 2.14
CA GLU A 156 8.85 0.78 2.51
C GLU A 156 8.36 1.72 1.38
N GLU A 157 9.28 2.41 0.70
CA GLU A 157 8.97 3.23 -0.48
C GLU A 157 8.49 2.38 -1.65
N LEU A 158 9.12 1.22 -1.89
CA LEU A 158 8.71 0.27 -2.92
C LEU A 158 7.32 -0.31 -2.64
N ASP A 159 7.04 -0.70 -1.41
CA ASP A 159 5.72 -1.21 -1.01
C ASP A 159 4.63 -0.14 -1.21
N THR A 160 4.93 1.12 -0.92
CA THR A 160 4.01 2.24 -1.17
C THR A 160 3.75 2.41 -2.67
N CYS A 161 4.78 2.33 -3.50
CA CYS A 161 4.66 2.39 -4.95
C CYS A 161 3.83 1.22 -5.51
N LEU A 162 4.10 -0.01 -5.05
CA LEU A 162 3.35 -1.21 -5.41
C LEU A 162 1.88 -1.10 -5.04
N HIS A 163 1.59 -0.59 -3.85
CA HIS A 163 0.21 -0.39 -3.39
C HIS A 163 -0.51 0.63 -4.26
N SER A 164 0.16 1.73 -4.64
CA SER A 164 -0.41 2.74 -5.55
C SER A 164 -0.74 2.15 -6.93
N LEU A 165 0.15 1.34 -7.49
CA LEU A 165 -0.07 0.69 -8.79
C LEU A 165 -1.17 -0.39 -8.70
N GLY A 166 -1.19 -1.19 -7.62
CA GLY A 166 -2.19 -2.22 -7.40
C GLY A 166 -3.59 -1.64 -7.16
N SER A 167 -3.69 -0.50 -6.47
CA SER A 167 -4.98 0.14 -6.18
C SER A 167 -5.74 0.56 -7.45
N MET A 168 -5.05 0.85 -8.57
CA MET A 168 -5.69 1.20 -9.84
C MET A 168 -6.52 0.05 -10.40
N TYR A 169 -5.99 -1.17 -10.32
CA TYR A 169 -6.70 -2.37 -10.74
C TYR A 169 -7.91 -2.69 -9.83
N ASP A 170 -7.72 -2.53 -8.53
CA ASP A 170 -8.78 -2.73 -7.54
C ASP A 170 -9.90 -1.70 -7.70
N ASP A 171 -9.54 -0.44 -8.00
CA ASP A 171 -10.50 0.63 -8.26
C ASP A 171 -11.30 0.38 -9.55
N GLU A 172 -10.66 -0.09 -10.63
CA GLU A 172 -11.38 -0.49 -11.85
C GLU A 172 -12.35 -1.65 -11.57
N THR A 173 -11.89 -2.67 -10.85
CA THR A 173 -12.73 -3.82 -10.51
C THR A 173 -13.94 -3.40 -9.70
N ARG A 174 -13.73 -2.58 -8.66
CA ARG A 174 -14.79 -2.00 -7.84
C ARG A 174 -15.77 -1.14 -8.67
N ALA A 175 -15.25 -0.33 -9.59
CA ALA A 175 -16.10 0.49 -10.47
C ALA A 175 -17.00 -0.37 -11.37
N ARG A 176 -16.52 -1.52 -11.86
CA ARG A 176 -17.32 -2.47 -12.64
C ARG A 176 -18.42 -3.12 -11.80
N GLU A 177 -18.10 -3.56 -10.59
CA GLU A 177 -19.10 -4.12 -9.65
C GLU A 177 -20.17 -3.09 -9.31
N GLN A 178 -19.78 -1.85 -9.05
CA GLN A 178 -20.71 -0.77 -8.77
C GLN A 178 -21.58 -0.40 -10.00
N LEU A 179 -21.03 -0.47 -11.20
CA LEU A 179 -21.79 -0.29 -12.42
C LEU A 179 -22.88 -1.36 -12.56
N ASP A 180 -22.57 -2.62 -12.27
CA ASP A 180 -23.54 -3.71 -12.30
C ASP A 180 -24.68 -3.48 -11.29
N GLU A 181 -24.36 -3.04 -10.07
CA GLU A 181 -25.36 -2.68 -9.05
C GLU A 181 -26.24 -1.52 -9.51
N ILE A 182 -25.68 -0.47 -10.09
CA ILE A 182 -26.39 0.70 -10.62
C ILE A 182 -27.34 0.27 -11.74
N GLN A 183 -26.89 -0.60 -12.65
CA GLN A 183 -27.71 -1.10 -13.75
C GLN A 183 -28.87 -1.98 -13.24
N GLU A 184 -28.64 -2.79 -12.22
CA GLU A 184 -29.72 -3.60 -11.61
C GLU A 184 -30.76 -2.71 -10.90
N LEU A 185 -30.33 -1.67 -10.18
CA LEU A 185 -31.26 -0.69 -9.60
C LEU A 185 -32.08 0.03 -10.66
N LEU A 186 -31.46 0.41 -11.78
CA LEU A 186 -32.17 1.03 -12.91
C LEU A 186 -33.23 0.10 -13.50
N LYS A 187 -32.89 -1.17 -13.67
CA LYS A 187 -33.82 -2.21 -14.12
C LYS A 187 -34.97 -2.39 -13.14
N GLN A 188 -34.72 -2.38 -11.83
CA GLN A 188 -35.75 -2.46 -10.80
C GLN A 188 -36.70 -1.25 -10.85
N CYS A 189 -36.20 -0.03 -11.05
CA CYS A 189 -37.03 1.16 -11.26
C CYS A 189 -37.99 0.98 -12.46
N LYS A 190 -37.43 0.56 -13.60
CA LYS A 190 -38.23 0.32 -14.83
C LYS A 190 -39.27 -0.78 -14.63
N LEU A 191 -38.93 -1.87 -13.93
CA LEU A 191 -39.88 -2.97 -13.65
C LEU A 191 -40.97 -2.54 -12.68
N LYS A 192 -40.66 -1.79 -11.61
CA LYS A 192 -41.64 -1.28 -10.67
C LYS A 192 -42.69 -0.39 -11.38
N ILE A 193 -42.25 0.56 -12.18
CA ILE A 193 -43.17 1.43 -12.95
C ILE A 193 -44.07 0.63 -13.86
N ARG A 194 -43.53 -0.36 -14.58
CA ARG A 194 -44.29 -1.23 -15.48
C ARG A 194 -45.32 -2.09 -14.76
N SER A 195 -44.95 -2.63 -13.60
CA SER A 195 -45.82 -3.52 -12.82
C SER A 195 -47.00 -2.78 -12.17
N TYR A 196 -46.81 -1.51 -11.85
CA TYR A 196 -47.80 -0.71 -11.14
C TYR A 196 -48.90 -0.09 -12.03
N LYS A 197 -48.71 -0.06 -13.37
CA LYS A 197 -49.67 0.47 -14.35
C LYS A 197 -50.25 1.82 -13.97
N LEU A 198 -49.42 2.77 -13.59
CA LEU A 198 -49.83 4.11 -13.24
C LEU A 198 -50.55 4.78 -14.46
N PRO A 199 -51.69 5.54 -14.25
CA PRO A 199 -52.35 6.25 -15.33
C PRO A 199 -51.44 7.21 -16.06
N ILE A 200 -50.62 7.94 -15.32
CA ILE A 200 -49.61 8.86 -15.87
C ILE A 200 -48.33 8.74 -15.03
N ILE A 201 -47.21 8.72 -15.72
CA ILE A 201 -45.86 8.79 -15.09
C ILE A 201 -45.44 10.25 -15.17
N MET A 202 -45.00 10.82 -14.02
CA MET A 202 -44.59 12.23 -13.94
C MET A 202 -43.36 12.51 -14.82
N ASN A 203 -43.31 13.70 -15.41
CA ASN A 203 -42.23 14.10 -16.31
C ASN A 203 -40.86 14.08 -15.65
N ASN A 204 -40.76 14.41 -14.34
CA ASN A 204 -39.51 14.36 -13.59
C ASN A 204 -38.90 12.96 -13.57
N TYR A 205 -39.71 11.89 -13.53
CA TYR A 205 -39.19 10.52 -13.63
C TYR A 205 -38.45 10.28 -14.94
N PHE A 206 -38.98 10.78 -16.06
CA PHE A 206 -38.33 10.58 -17.36
C PHE A 206 -37.04 11.39 -17.48
N VAL A 207 -36.97 12.58 -16.87
CA VAL A 207 -35.76 13.39 -16.83
C VAL A 207 -34.69 12.67 -16.00
N GLU A 208 -35.04 12.25 -14.79
CA GLU A 208 -34.09 11.50 -13.91
C GLU A 208 -33.69 10.17 -14.54
N LEU A 209 -34.58 9.49 -15.26
CA LEU A 209 -34.26 8.26 -15.99
C LEU A 209 -33.25 8.52 -17.12
N ALA A 210 -33.40 9.63 -17.84
CA ALA A 210 -32.49 10.02 -18.91
C ALA A 210 -31.09 10.36 -18.31
N GLU A 211 -31.04 11.16 -17.24
CA GLU A 211 -29.83 11.53 -16.55
C GLU A 211 -29.09 10.28 -16.04
N ALA A 212 -29.81 9.34 -15.42
CA ALA A 212 -29.20 8.08 -14.93
C ALA A 212 -28.67 7.20 -16.08
N ASN A 213 -29.40 7.09 -17.22
CA ASN A 213 -28.91 6.35 -18.37
C ASN A 213 -27.68 7.01 -19.00
N GLU A 214 -27.63 8.34 -19.07
CA GLU A 214 -26.48 9.08 -19.60
C GLU A 214 -25.26 8.88 -18.71
N ALA A 215 -25.42 8.99 -17.39
CA ALA A 215 -24.33 8.77 -16.43
C ALA A 215 -23.77 7.33 -16.50
N ILE A 216 -24.62 6.32 -16.65
CA ILE A 216 -24.19 4.93 -16.89
C ILE A 216 -23.39 4.84 -18.21
N GLY A 217 -23.86 5.48 -19.27
CA GLY A 217 -23.18 5.53 -20.56
C GLY A 217 -21.79 6.16 -20.46
N GLU A 218 -21.63 7.19 -19.62
CA GLU A 218 -20.34 7.84 -19.38
C GLU A 218 -19.36 6.95 -18.62
N ILE A 219 -19.83 6.13 -17.68
CA ILE A 219 -18.97 5.12 -17.00
C ILE A 219 -18.48 4.09 -18.02
N ILE A 220 -19.39 3.56 -18.85
CA ILE A 220 -19.04 2.55 -19.87
C ILE A 220 -18.00 3.11 -20.84
N LYS A 221 -18.19 4.33 -21.32
CA LYS A 221 -17.23 5.01 -22.21
C LYS A 221 -15.86 5.16 -21.58
N GLU A 222 -15.80 5.50 -20.27
CA GLU A 222 -14.52 5.63 -19.58
C GLU A 222 -13.81 4.29 -19.36
N LEU A 223 -14.56 3.21 -19.09
CA LEU A 223 -14.04 1.86 -18.98
C LEU A 223 -13.54 1.28 -20.32
N GLU A 224 -14.13 1.70 -21.44
CA GLU A 224 -13.71 1.30 -22.79
C GLU A 224 -12.53 2.13 -23.31
N LYS A 225 -12.36 3.35 -22.80
CA LYS A 225 -11.28 4.25 -23.16
C LYS A 225 -9.98 3.78 -22.54
N LYS A 226 -8.90 3.76 -23.31
CA LYS A 226 -7.54 3.46 -22.80
C LYS A 226 -6.59 4.60 -23.13
N PRO A 227 -5.76 5.05 -22.18
CA PRO A 227 -5.71 4.62 -20.77
C PRO A 227 -6.92 5.09 -19.94
N ILE A 228 -7.30 4.30 -18.93
CA ILE A 228 -8.37 4.64 -17.98
C ILE A 228 -7.85 5.67 -16.97
N VAL A 229 -8.59 6.76 -16.81
CA VAL A 229 -8.31 7.76 -15.76
C VAL A 229 -9.11 7.40 -14.51
N ILE A 230 -8.52 6.66 -13.58
CA ILE A 230 -9.20 6.12 -12.38
C ILE A 230 -9.95 7.21 -11.60
N LYS A 231 -9.36 8.39 -11.42
CA LYS A 231 -10.05 9.51 -10.74
C LYS A 231 -11.34 9.93 -11.44
N VAL A 232 -11.34 10.00 -12.77
CA VAL A 232 -12.52 10.35 -13.56
C VAL A 232 -13.54 9.22 -13.48
N LEU A 233 -13.12 7.97 -13.59
CA LEU A 233 -13.97 6.80 -13.46
C LEU A 233 -14.70 6.79 -12.12
N ASN A 234 -14.00 6.94 -11.00
CA ASN A 234 -14.59 6.96 -9.65
C ASN A 234 -15.61 8.12 -9.51
N THR A 235 -15.26 9.31 -9.99
CA THR A 235 -16.20 10.46 -9.96
C THR A 235 -17.48 10.18 -10.77
N ARG A 236 -17.38 9.53 -11.93
CA ARG A 236 -18.54 9.17 -12.76
C ARG A 236 -19.40 8.10 -12.09
N VAL A 237 -18.78 7.11 -11.45
CA VAL A 237 -19.49 6.08 -10.69
C VAL A 237 -20.27 6.69 -9.52
N ASP A 238 -19.65 7.58 -8.75
CA ASP A 238 -20.32 8.26 -7.64
C ASP A 238 -21.50 9.10 -8.14
N THR A 239 -21.32 9.86 -9.24
CA THR A 239 -22.39 10.66 -9.85
C THR A 239 -23.55 9.77 -10.31
N ALA A 240 -23.26 8.66 -10.99
CA ALA A 240 -24.30 7.74 -11.45
C ALA A 240 -25.04 7.06 -10.28
N ARG A 241 -24.31 6.73 -9.21
CA ARG A 241 -24.91 6.19 -7.98
C ARG A 241 -25.91 7.17 -7.37
N ASP A 242 -25.54 8.44 -7.25
CA ASP A 242 -26.42 9.47 -6.68
C ASP A 242 -27.68 9.66 -7.53
N LEU A 243 -27.51 9.71 -8.87
CA LEU A 243 -28.63 9.83 -9.81
C LEU A 243 -29.58 8.62 -9.76
N ILE A 244 -29.05 7.40 -9.69
CA ILE A 244 -29.89 6.20 -9.62
C ILE A 244 -30.62 6.08 -8.27
N LEU A 245 -29.97 6.47 -7.15
CA LEU A 245 -30.61 6.49 -5.85
C LEU A 245 -31.74 7.52 -5.79
N LYS A 246 -31.54 8.69 -6.41
CA LYS A 246 -32.58 9.71 -6.57
C LYS A 246 -33.75 9.16 -7.36
N LEU A 247 -33.51 8.59 -8.55
CA LEU A 247 -34.54 7.96 -9.38
C LEU A 247 -35.29 6.84 -8.63
N TYR A 248 -34.57 6.02 -7.88
CA TYR A 248 -35.18 4.96 -7.08
C TYR A 248 -36.08 5.52 -5.99
N GLY A 249 -35.67 6.59 -5.32
CA GLY A 249 -36.47 7.33 -4.35
C GLY A 249 -37.73 7.91 -4.98
N THR A 250 -37.62 8.66 -6.09
CA THR A 250 -38.73 9.22 -6.85
C THR A 250 -39.71 8.15 -7.33
N THR A 251 -39.17 7.00 -7.81
CA THR A 251 -39.97 5.86 -8.26
C THR A 251 -40.82 5.30 -7.11
N ASN A 252 -40.23 5.04 -5.96
CA ASN A 252 -40.90 4.47 -4.81
C ASN A 252 -41.93 5.44 -4.23
N GLU A 253 -41.59 6.73 -4.14
CA GLU A 253 -42.51 7.74 -3.60
C GLU A 253 -43.72 7.94 -4.52
N MET A 254 -43.51 8.01 -5.85
CA MET A 254 -44.60 8.11 -6.83
C MET A 254 -45.54 6.91 -6.72
N ILE A 255 -45.00 5.67 -6.66
CA ILE A 255 -45.83 4.46 -6.52
C ILE A 255 -46.58 4.45 -5.21
N ARG A 256 -45.89 4.79 -4.08
CA ARG A 256 -46.47 4.84 -2.75
C ARG A 256 -47.64 5.83 -2.71
N THR A 257 -47.41 7.05 -3.20
CA THR A 257 -48.42 8.12 -3.18
C THR A 257 -49.63 7.76 -4.05
N ALA A 258 -49.39 7.24 -5.26
CA ALA A 258 -50.42 6.77 -6.15
C ALA A 258 -51.28 5.67 -5.48
N ARG A 259 -50.64 4.69 -4.84
CA ARG A 259 -51.34 3.62 -4.13
C ARG A 259 -52.19 4.14 -2.98
N LEU A 260 -51.66 5.07 -2.20
CA LEU A 260 -52.42 5.67 -1.11
C LEU A 260 -53.63 6.45 -1.59
N ALA A 261 -53.45 7.24 -2.69
CA ALA A 261 -54.53 7.99 -3.32
C ALA A 261 -55.60 7.04 -3.87
N GLU A 262 -55.24 5.98 -4.59
CA GLU A 262 -56.15 4.95 -5.06
C GLU A 262 -56.96 4.31 -3.90
N LEU A 263 -56.28 3.88 -2.84
CA LEU A 263 -56.92 3.30 -1.67
C LEU A 263 -57.88 4.28 -0.98
N SER A 264 -57.47 5.55 -0.86
CA SER A 264 -58.30 6.59 -0.26
C SER A 264 -59.58 6.85 -1.08
N ILE A 265 -59.45 6.90 -2.39
CA ILE A 265 -60.59 7.04 -3.31
C ILE A 265 -61.53 5.82 -3.21
N VAL A 266 -60.97 4.59 -3.25
CA VAL A 266 -61.75 3.35 -3.13
C VAL A 266 -62.46 3.27 -1.78
N TYR A 267 -61.80 3.63 -0.68
CA TYR A 267 -62.40 3.66 0.62
C TYR A 267 -63.47 4.74 0.74
N GLY A 268 -63.24 5.94 0.21
CA GLY A 268 -64.17 7.06 0.22
C GLY A 268 -65.44 6.77 -0.60
N ASN A 269 -65.33 5.99 -1.68
CA ASN A 269 -66.48 5.60 -2.53
C ASN A 269 -67.61 4.90 -1.72
N LYS A 270 -67.32 4.29 -0.58
CA LYS A 270 -68.28 3.69 0.30
C LYS A 270 -69.31 4.72 0.86
N TYR A 271 -68.89 5.99 0.96
CA TYR A 271 -69.71 7.07 1.53
C TYR A 271 -70.20 8.02 0.46
N ARG A 272 -69.88 7.81 -0.81
CA ARG A 272 -70.19 8.69 -1.96
C ARG A 272 -71.70 9.00 -2.12
N SER A 273 -72.52 7.98 -1.90
CA SER A 273 -73.97 8.11 -2.03
C SER A 273 -74.65 8.79 -0.83
N SER A 274 -73.94 8.92 0.29
CA SER A 274 -74.53 9.41 1.54
C SER A 274 -74.31 10.89 1.80
N VAL A 275 -73.26 11.51 1.16
CA VAL A 275 -72.84 12.90 1.41
C VAL A 275 -72.39 13.54 0.13
N LYS A 276 -73.07 14.62 -0.30
CA LYS A 276 -72.74 15.33 -1.57
C LYS A 276 -71.34 15.94 -1.59
N GLU A 277 -70.86 16.42 -0.48
CA GLU A 277 -69.49 16.99 -0.34
C GLU A 277 -68.43 15.92 -0.58
N ILE A 278 -68.69 14.67 -0.13
CA ILE A 278 -67.80 13.54 -0.39
C ILE A 278 -67.77 13.16 -1.86
N ASP A 279 -68.93 13.19 -2.54
CA ASP A 279 -69.01 12.92 -3.97
C ASP A 279 -68.20 13.94 -4.81
N ALA A 280 -68.34 15.23 -4.50
CA ALA A 280 -67.58 16.28 -5.14
C ALA A 280 -66.04 16.16 -4.90
N GLY A 281 -65.67 15.88 -3.63
CA GLY A 281 -64.24 15.65 -3.26
C GLY A 281 -63.62 14.45 -3.96
N LEU A 282 -64.35 13.32 -3.99
CA LEU A 282 -63.86 12.10 -4.64
C LEU A 282 -63.75 12.28 -6.19
N THR A 283 -64.71 13.00 -6.79
CA THR A 283 -64.66 13.31 -8.23
C THR A 283 -63.41 14.15 -8.57
N ASN A 284 -63.08 15.13 -7.72
CA ASN A 284 -61.87 15.92 -7.88
C ASN A 284 -60.60 15.06 -7.67
N ALA A 285 -60.57 14.20 -6.60
CA ALA A 285 -59.46 13.31 -6.37
C ALA A 285 -59.22 12.32 -7.52
N GLU A 286 -60.29 11.73 -8.08
CA GLU A 286 -60.22 10.87 -9.25
C GLU A 286 -59.64 11.63 -10.47
N MET A 287 -60.06 12.87 -10.70
CA MET A 287 -59.55 13.69 -11.76
C MET A 287 -58.06 14.00 -11.60
N LEU A 288 -57.63 14.34 -10.38
CA LEU A 288 -56.21 14.60 -10.07
C LEU A 288 -55.39 13.31 -10.20
N PHE A 289 -55.91 12.18 -9.73
CA PHE A 289 -55.26 10.87 -9.88
C PHE A 289 -55.02 10.51 -11.33
N HIS A 290 -56.03 10.71 -12.20
CA HIS A 290 -55.88 10.48 -13.64
C HIS A 290 -54.97 11.48 -14.35
N LYS A 291 -54.72 12.67 -13.77
CA LYS A 291 -53.73 13.63 -14.22
C LYS A 291 -52.30 13.34 -13.75
N GLY A 292 -52.13 12.33 -12.87
CA GLY A 292 -50.82 12.00 -12.28
C GLY A 292 -50.44 12.87 -11.08
N GLU A 293 -51.35 13.72 -10.58
CA GLU A 293 -51.13 14.58 -9.41
C GLU A 293 -51.51 13.84 -8.11
N TYR A 294 -50.78 12.72 -7.89
CA TYR A 294 -51.10 11.74 -6.85
C TYR A 294 -51.08 12.32 -5.44
N SER A 295 -50.17 13.25 -5.15
CA SER A 295 -50.10 13.92 -3.85
C SER A 295 -51.30 14.82 -3.55
N GLN A 296 -51.91 15.41 -4.60
CA GLN A 296 -53.09 16.27 -4.49
C GLN A 296 -54.40 15.42 -4.45
N ALA A 297 -54.32 14.24 -5.06
CA ALA A 297 -55.43 13.28 -5.05
C ALA A 297 -55.56 12.51 -3.71
N LEU A 298 -54.56 12.53 -2.87
CA LEU A 298 -54.53 11.93 -1.55
C LEU A 298 -55.16 12.83 -0.48
#